data_279d639d79aac5aacc5b0dd24596d741
#
_entry.id   279d639d79aac5aacc5b0dd24596d741
#
_cell.length_a   1.000
_cell.length_b   1.000
_cell.length_c   1.000
_cell.angle_alpha   90.00
_cell.angle_beta   90.00
_cell.angle_gamma   90.00
#
_symmetry.space_group_name_H-M   'P 1'
#
loop_
_entity.id
_entity.type
_entity.pdbx_description
1 polymer ?
#
loop_
_entity_poly.entity_id
_entity_poly.type
_entity_poly.pdbx_seq_one_letter_code
_entity_poly.pdbx_strand_id
1 'polypeptide(L)'
;MTPDDTRGAGGGKLRLRDFEKQIRLRPITLDDYPALVAMQDRCFPGMQAWGRDQIESQLERFPEGQLCLEVEGRIVASSSSLIVEYDRYEEWHDWKLVADSGYIRNHASDGDTLYGIEIMVDPEFRGMHLARRLYDARKDLCRRMNLARIVIGGRIPGFGSQPEEMTAREYVEKVIERGLYDPVLTTQVANGFVLVELIPDYFPSDKASRGYATHLEWTNLDFVRDPQRKFMRVSTVRLCAVQYRMRWIDSWEEFETQCSFFIDAAAQSKADFVLFPELITNQLMGVEPGRRPADAVRTLAMLTPQYLEFFSRAAVKYNVNIIGGSQFTLGEGDRLLSVSYLFRRDGTIEQQPRLHVTPEEMRWWGLDEGSDLGVFETDRGRIAILGSYDVQFPELARVAAGRGAVILFVPFASEDRAAYLRVRYCCQARAVENDVFVVASGTTGNLPFVPHADTHYAQSGIFTPIDYAFARDGIAGESTPNVETLVIADVDLDQLRRHRWEGAVQPWNDRRTQLYGVIWRNPDGSEERT
;
A
#
# COMPACT_ATOMS: atom_id res chain seq x y z
N MET A 1 38.99 -47.73 18.30
CA MET A 1 39.49 -46.78 19.31
C MET A 1 38.81 -45.46 19.04
N THR A 2 37.76 -45.17 19.76
CA THR A 2 37.05 -43.87 19.84
C THR A 2 37.76 -42.94 20.81
N PRO A 3 37.71 -41.66 20.64
CA PRO A 3 37.69 -40.73 21.77
C PRO A 3 36.39 -39.92 21.75
N ASP A 4 35.69 -40.12 22.68
CA ASP A 4 35.30 -39.39 23.90
C ASP A 4 34.62 -38.04 23.75
N ASP A 5 33.39 -38.08 24.23
CA ASP A 5 32.44 -36.99 24.45
C ASP A 5 32.94 -36.02 25.54
N THR A 6 32.87 -34.72 25.24
CA THR A 6 32.72 -33.70 26.29
C THR A 6 31.55 -32.80 25.94
N ARG A 7 30.42 -33.02 26.60
CA ARG A 7 29.22 -32.21 26.58
C ARG A 7 29.47 -30.86 27.25
N GLY A 8 29.44 -29.79 26.46
CA GLY A 8 29.22 -28.46 26.95
C GLY A 8 27.72 -28.17 26.97
N ALA A 9 27.21 -27.72 28.10
CA ALA A 9 25.83 -27.32 28.30
C ALA A 9 25.47 -26.11 27.40
N GLY A 10 24.80 -26.40 26.30
CA GLY A 10 24.23 -25.37 25.41
C GLY A 10 22.77 -25.15 25.76
N GLY A 11 22.42 -23.94 26.19
CA GLY A 11 21.04 -23.50 26.29
C GLY A 11 20.32 -23.68 24.95
N GLY A 12 19.32 -24.55 24.94
CA GLY A 12 18.57 -24.89 23.75
C GLY A 12 17.86 -23.62 23.22
N LYS A 13 18.23 -23.17 22.03
CA LYS A 13 17.45 -22.17 21.30
C LYS A 13 16.06 -22.75 21.08
N LEU A 14 15.06 -22.22 21.80
CA LEU A 14 13.66 -22.51 21.55
C LEU A 14 13.36 -22.30 20.06
N ARG A 15 12.69 -23.27 19.44
CA ARG A 15 12.23 -23.11 18.05
C ARG A 15 11.18 -22.01 18.01
N LEU A 16 11.23 -21.13 17.05
CA LEU A 16 10.33 -19.97 16.91
C LEU A 16 8.85 -20.34 17.13
N ARG A 17 8.39 -21.48 16.59
CA ARG A 17 7.02 -21.98 16.74
C ARG A 17 6.65 -22.39 18.18
N ASP A 18 7.60 -22.88 18.96
CA ASP A 18 7.35 -23.29 20.35
C ASP A 18 7.37 -22.06 21.26
N PHE A 19 8.21 -21.07 20.94
CA PHE A 19 8.24 -19.75 21.60
C PHE A 19 6.94 -18.98 21.33
N GLU A 20 6.42 -18.99 20.11
CA GLU A 20 5.17 -18.31 19.74
C GLU A 20 3.95 -18.77 20.53
N LYS A 21 3.90 -20.02 20.97
CA LYS A 21 2.82 -20.58 21.80
C LYS A 21 2.88 -20.12 23.26
N GLN A 22 4.01 -19.61 23.72
CA GLN A 22 4.24 -19.18 25.11
C GLN A 22 4.03 -17.67 25.30
N ILE A 23 3.86 -16.91 24.20
CA ILE A 23 3.69 -15.45 24.27
C ILE A 23 2.25 -15.10 24.61
N ARG A 24 2.08 -14.36 25.69
CA ARG A 24 0.80 -13.80 26.10
C ARG A 24 0.75 -12.29 25.90
N LEU A 25 -0.17 -11.81 25.09
CA LEU A 25 -0.52 -10.39 24.99
C LEU A 25 -1.53 -10.03 26.07
N ARG A 26 -1.26 -9.00 26.86
CA ARG A 26 -2.18 -8.48 27.88
C ARG A 26 -1.99 -6.98 28.12
N PRO A 27 -2.98 -6.30 28.73
CA PRO A 27 -2.78 -4.96 29.26
C PRO A 27 -1.70 -4.94 30.33
N ILE A 28 -1.01 -3.80 30.45
CA ILE A 28 -0.09 -3.49 31.52
C ILE A 28 -0.89 -3.22 32.80
N THR A 29 -0.34 -3.59 33.93
CA THR A 29 -0.83 -3.25 35.27
C THR A 29 0.23 -2.46 36.04
N LEU A 30 -0.16 -1.80 37.13
CA LEU A 30 0.80 -1.04 37.92
C LEU A 30 1.87 -1.91 38.60
N ASP A 31 1.57 -3.18 38.87
CA ASP A 31 2.52 -4.16 39.39
C ASP A 31 3.66 -4.47 38.43
N ASP A 32 3.45 -4.22 37.13
CA ASP A 32 4.46 -4.40 36.08
C ASP A 32 5.50 -3.27 36.03
N TYR A 33 5.27 -2.16 36.77
CA TYR A 33 6.13 -0.97 36.73
C TYR A 33 7.63 -1.26 36.91
N PRO A 34 8.07 -2.05 37.91
CA PRO A 34 9.50 -2.34 38.08
C PRO A 34 10.11 -3.08 36.89
N ALA A 35 9.35 -4.00 36.28
CA ALA A 35 9.80 -4.77 35.12
C ALA A 35 9.89 -3.88 33.86
N LEU A 36 8.94 -2.94 33.70
CA LEU A 36 8.93 -1.97 32.58
C LEU A 36 10.15 -1.04 32.67
N VAL A 37 10.45 -0.47 33.85
CA VAL A 37 11.63 0.39 34.05
C VAL A 37 12.91 -0.37 33.74
N ALA A 38 13.07 -1.58 34.28
CA ALA A 38 14.25 -2.40 34.04
C ALA A 38 14.40 -2.77 32.54
N MET A 39 13.31 -2.98 31.81
CA MET A 39 13.33 -3.23 30.36
C MET A 39 13.68 -1.95 29.60
N GLN A 40 13.13 -0.81 29.99
CA GLN A 40 13.41 0.48 29.35
C GLN A 40 14.89 0.86 29.46
N ASP A 41 15.50 0.68 30.61
CA ASP A 41 16.93 0.93 30.83
C ASP A 41 17.82 0.08 29.90
N ARG A 42 17.38 -1.16 29.61
CA ARG A 42 18.07 -2.02 28.62
C ARG A 42 17.82 -1.62 27.19
N CYS A 43 16.61 -1.15 26.88
CA CYS A 43 16.22 -0.75 25.52
C CYS A 43 16.81 0.59 25.10
N PHE A 44 16.89 1.54 26.04
CA PHE A 44 17.28 2.93 25.80
C PHE A 44 18.31 3.41 26.82
N PRO A 45 19.55 2.88 26.79
CA PRO A 45 20.60 3.27 27.75
C PRO A 45 20.84 4.79 27.74
N GLY A 46 20.77 5.41 28.89
CA GLY A 46 21.00 6.86 29.03
C GLY A 46 19.77 7.74 28.80
N MET A 47 18.60 7.17 28.51
CA MET A 47 17.32 7.88 28.54
C MET A 47 16.67 7.68 29.91
N GLN A 48 15.98 8.73 30.39
CA GLN A 48 15.22 8.64 31.64
C GLN A 48 14.04 7.69 31.46
N ALA A 49 13.93 6.68 32.31
CA ALA A 49 12.79 5.78 32.33
C ALA A 49 11.50 6.51 32.76
N TRP A 50 10.35 5.97 32.36
CA TRP A 50 9.04 6.48 32.75
C TRP A 50 8.91 6.54 34.28
N GLY A 51 8.42 7.66 34.80
CA GLY A 51 8.06 7.79 36.20
C GLY A 51 6.83 6.94 36.54
N ARG A 52 6.73 6.54 37.81
CA ARG A 52 5.57 5.78 38.28
C ARG A 52 4.26 6.54 38.07
N ASP A 53 4.26 7.83 38.30
CA ASP A 53 3.15 8.77 38.13
C ASP A 53 2.71 8.88 36.66
N GLN A 54 3.63 8.78 35.70
CA GLN A 54 3.32 8.75 34.28
C GLN A 54 2.60 7.44 33.92
N ILE A 55 3.08 6.29 34.40
CA ILE A 55 2.42 4.99 34.16
C ILE A 55 1.04 4.95 34.82
N GLU A 56 0.90 5.44 36.06
CA GLU A 56 -0.38 5.57 36.76
C GLU A 56 -1.37 6.40 35.93
N SER A 57 -0.92 7.55 35.42
CA SER A 57 -1.73 8.42 34.55
C SER A 57 -2.17 7.74 33.26
N GLN A 58 -1.27 6.96 32.61
CA GLN A 58 -1.59 6.20 31.40
C GLN A 58 -2.63 5.11 31.65
N LEU A 59 -2.48 4.36 32.74
CA LEU A 59 -3.39 3.28 33.12
C LEU A 59 -4.78 3.80 33.56
N GLU A 60 -4.83 4.98 34.20
CA GLU A 60 -6.09 5.63 34.57
C GLU A 60 -6.89 6.09 33.35
N ARG A 61 -6.21 6.63 32.33
CA ARG A 61 -6.88 7.29 31.18
C ARG A 61 -7.15 6.39 30.01
N PHE A 62 -6.24 5.50 29.70
CA PHE A 62 -6.35 4.62 28.54
C PHE A 62 -5.65 3.27 28.75
N PRO A 63 -6.15 2.42 29.66
CA PRO A 63 -5.54 1.12 29.95
C PRO A 63 -5.47 0.18 28.75
N GLU A 64 -6.44 0.24 27.82
CA GLU A 64 -6.49 -0.59 26.62
C GLU A 64 -5.34 -0.26 25.64
N GLY A 65 -4.80 0.95 25.71
CA GLY A 65 -3.68 1.41 24.88
C GLY A 65 -2.31 1.03 25.44
N GLN A 66 -2.26 0.49 26.68
CA GLN A 66 -1.04 0.10 27.37
C GLN A 66 -0.91 -1.42 27.36
N LEU A 67 -0.07 -1.95 26.48
CA LEU A 67 0.01 -3.38 26.21
C LEU A 67 1.41 -3.93 26.51
N CYS A 68 1.49 -5.19 26.96
CA CYS A 68 2.75 -5.92 27.05
C CYS A 68 2.65 -7.33 26.48
N LEU A 69 3.81 -7.87 26.11
CA LEU A 69 4.01 -9.27 25.79
C LEU A 69 4.77 -9.93 26.94
N GLU A 70 4.20 -10.99 27.45
CA GLU A 70 4.72 -11.78 28.55
C GLU A 70 5.11 -13.18 28.06
N VAL A 71 6.26 -13.66 28.50
CA VAL A 71 6.74 -15.02 28.30
C VAL A 71 7.17 -15.58 29.64
N GLU A 72 6.57 -16.66 30.09
CA GLU A 72 6.87 -17.34 31.35
C GLU A 72 6.89 -16.39 32.57
N GLY A 73 5.94 -15.44 32.61
CA GLY A 73 5.82 -14.43 33.70
C GLY A 73 6.79 -13.26 33.59
N ARG A 74 7.63 -13.19 32.56
CA ARG A 74 8.54 -12.05 32.28
C ARG A 74 7.97 -11.18 31.18
N ILE A 75 7.92 -9.87 31.39
CA ILE A 75 7.62 -8.90 30.33
C ILE A 75 8.83 -8.80 29.41
N VAL A 76 8.61 -9.05 28.12
CA VAL A 76 9.63 -9.07 27.07
C VAL A 76 9.45 -7.99 26.01
N ALA A 77 8.27 -7.36 25.96
CA ALA A 77 8.00 -6.21 25.11
C ALA A 77 6.80 -5.41 25.63
N SER A 78 6.74 -4.13 25.33
CA SER A 78 5.62 -3.24 25.66
C SER A 78 5.32 -2.23 24.57
N SER A 79 4.12 -1.65 24.65
CA SER A 79 3.61 -0.66 23.72
C SER A 79 2.67 0.29 24.44
N SER A 80 2.90 1.59 24.31
CA SER A 80 2.06 2.66 24.88
C SER A 80 1.41 3.48 23.78
N SER A 81 0.15 3.86 23.99
CA SER A 81 -0.63 4.63 23.01
C SER A 81 -1.63 5.56 23.72
N LEU A 82 -2.12 6.57 23.00
CA LEU A 82 -3.27 7.38 23.39
C LEU A 82 -4.14 7.66 22.17
N ILE A 83 -5.38 8.09 22.39
CA ILE A 83 -6.25 8.57 21.32
C ILE A 83 -6.21 10.09 21.31
N VAL A 84 -6.13 10.68 20.11
CA VAL A 84 -6.10 12.13 19.87
C VAL A 84 -7.01 12.50 18.70
N GLU A 85 -7.39 13.78 18.64
CA GLU A 85 -7.97 14.35 17.42
C GLU A 85 -6.83 14.70 16.46
N TYR A 86 -6.86 14.17 15.24
CA TYR A 86 -5.78 14.40 14.26
C TYR A 86 -5.58 15.88 13.97
N ASP A 87 -6.66 16.60 13.71
CA ASP A 87 -6.62 18.00 13.27
C ASP A 87 -6.21 18.98 14.40
N ARG A 88 -6.08 18.49 15.63
CA ARG A 88 -5.61 19.32 16.74
C ARG A 88 -4.11 19.60 16.66
N TYR A 89 -3.37 18.79 15.93
CA TYR A 89 -1.92 18.89 15.79
C TYR A 89 -1.59 19.19 14.33
N GLU A 90 -1.35 20.47 14.01
CA GLU A 90 -0.91 20.91 12.67
C GLU A 90 0.48 20.38 12.34
N GLU A 91 1.34 20.20 13.39
CA GLU A 91 2.69 19.69 13.29
C GLU A 91 2.89 18.57 14.34
N TRP A 92 3.26 17.39 13.87
CA TRP A 92 3.53 16.20 14.72
C TRP A 92 4.99 16.15 15.19
N HIS A 93 5.64 17.30 15.28
CA HIS A 93 7.08 17.41 15.49
C HIS A 93 7.49 17.32 16.96
N ASP A 94 6.56 17.39 17.91
CA ASP A 94 6.86 17.30 19.34
C ASP A 94 6.01 16.23 20.04
N TRP A 95 6.60 15.06 20.26
CA TRP A 95 5.95 13.97 20.98
C TRP A 95 5.57 14.36 22.43
N LYS A 96 6.33 15.28 23.06
CA LYS A 96 6.02 15.74 24.42
C LYS A 96 4.73 16.52 24.46
N LEU A 97 4.47 17.29 23.41
CA LEU A 97 3.19 17.98 23.24
C LEU A 97 2.07 16.98 22.96
N VAL A 98 2.28 16.06 22.01
CA VAL A 98 1.26 15.08 21.61
C VAL A 98 0.92 14.10 22.73
N ALA A 99 1.91 13.60 23.46
CA ALA A 99 1.72 12.64 24.56
C ALA A 99 1.70 13.29 25.96
N ASP A 100 1.66 14.64 26.04
CA ASP A 100 1.74 15.38 27.29
C ASP A 100 2.90 14.91 28.18
N SER A 101 4.10 14.84 27.57
CA SER A 101 5.31 14.33 28.22
C SER A 101 5.14 12.93 28.85
N GLY A 102 4.25 12.11 28.28
CA GLY A 102 3.97 10.74 28.74
C GLY A 102 2.85 10.61 29.79
N TYR A 103 2.28 11.70 30.26
CA TYR A 103 1.12 11.66 31.18
C TYR A 103 -0.21 11.41 30.47
N ILE A 104 -0.28 11.60 29.17
CA ILE A 104 -1.48 11.45 28.32
C ILE A 104 -2.76 12.11 28.88
N ARG A 105 -2.63 13.21 29.64
CA ARG A 105 -3.80 13.95 30.18
C ARG A 105 -4.68 14.56 29.09
N ASN A 106 -4.11 14.70 27.90
CA ASN A 106 -4.78 15.14 26.67
C ASN A 106 -5.39 13.98 25.86
N HIS A 107 -5.47 12.77 26.43
CA HIS A 107 -6.19 11.65 25.83
C HIS A 107 -7.64 12.07 25.51
N ALA A 108 -8.07 11.89 24.27
CA ALA A 108 -9.39 12.24 23.76
C ALA A 108 -10.12 10.95 23.36
N SER A 109 -10.96 10.42 24.25
CA SER A 109 -11.70 9.17 24.01
C SER A 109 -12.63 9.22 22.79
N ASP A 110 -13.00 10.43 22.35
CA ASP A 110 -13.78 10.74 21.17
C ASP A 110 -12.91 11.12 19.95
N GLY A 111 -11.58 11.07 20.07
CA GLY A 111 -10.64 11.30 18.99
C GLY A 111 -10.75 10.26 17.87
N ASP A 112 -10.11 10.53 16.76
CA ASP A 112 -10.16 9.70 15.55
C ASP A 112 -8.84 8.97 15.24
N THR A 113 -7.77 9.25 16.01
CA THR A 113 -6.42 8.80 15.72
C THR A 113 -5.79 8.14 16.94
N LEU A 114 -5.23 6.94 16.76
CA LEU A 114 -4.38 6.29 17.76
C LEU A 114 -2.94 6.76 17.59
N TYR A 115 -2.42 7.51 18.55
CA TYR A 115 -1.02 7.90 18.56
C TYR A 115 -0.19 6.88 19.35
N GLY A 116 0.81 6.29 18.67
CA GLY A 116 1.75 5.36 19.30
C GLY A 116 2.92 6.09 19.92
N ILE A 117 3.00 6.10 21.25
CA ILE A 117 4.06 6.79 22.00
C ILE A 117 5.38 6.04 21.86
N GLU A 118 5.35 4.72 22.13
CA GLU A 118 6.54 3.88 22.08
C GLU A 118 6.22 2.42 21.78
N ILE A 119 7.24 1.69 21.34
CA ILE A 119 7.33 0.22 21.36
C ILE A 119 8.72 -0.14 21.89
N MET A 120 8.76 -0.96 22.92
CA MET A 120 9.99 -1.54 23.47
C MET A 120 10.02 -3.04 23.27
N VAL A 121 11.18 -3.57 22.88
CA VAL A 121 11.45 -5.01 22.83
C VAL A 121 12.77 -5.25 23.53
N ASP A 122 12.74 -6.07 24.58
CA ASP A 122 13.92 -6.46 25.34
C ASP A 122 15.04 -6.94 24.40
N PRO A 123 16.26 -6.41 24.49
CA PRO A 123 17.37 -6.77 23.61
C PRO A 123 17.61 -8.28 23.48
N GLU A 124 17.38 -9.06 24.54
CA GLU A 124 17.53 -10.52 24.54
C GLU A 124 16.51 -11.24 23.64
N PHE A 125 15.37 -10.59 23.35
CA PHE A 125 14.26 -11.15 22.56
C PHE A 125 14.11 -10.51 21.18
N ARG A 126 15.06 -9.67 20.77
CA ARG A 126 15.07 -9.10 19.41
C ARG A 126 15.23 -10.18 18.36
N GLY A 127 14.65 -9.95 17.19
CA GLY A 127 14.64 -10.95 16.10
C GLY A 127 13.53 -12.01 16.20
N MET A 128 12.71 -11.98 17.28
CA MET A 128 11.60 -12.93 17.51
C MET A 128 10.23 -12.36 17.08
N HIS A 129 10.21 -11.37 16.22
CA HIS A 129 9.00 -10.72 15.68
C HIS A 129 8.02 -10.13 16.71
N LEU A 130 8.50 -9.82 17.93
CA LEU A 130 7.65 -9.28 19.01
C LEU A 130 7.08 -7.89 18.69
N ALA A 131 7.87 -7.02 18.05
CA ALA A 131 7.38 -5.71 17.61
C ALA A 131 6.20 -5.85 16.64
N ARG A 132 6.23 -6.82 15.71
CA ARG A 132 5.12 -7.09 14.80
C ARG A 132 3.84 -7.41 15.56
N ARG A 133 3.89 -8.28 16.58
CA ARG A 133 2.73 -8.63 17.40
C ARG A 133 2.13 -7.41 18.11
N LEU A 134 2.98 -6.48 18.57
CA LEU A 134 2.50 -5.23 19.17
C LEU A 134 1.88 -4.28 18.13
N TYR A 135 2.44 -4.20 16.92
CA TYR A 135 1.80 -3.45 15.82
C TYR A 135 0.48 -4.06 15.41
N ASP A 136 0.38 -5.39 15.32
CA ASP A 136 -0.88 -6.08 15.02
C ASP A 136 -1.91 -5.78 16.12
N ALA A 137 -1.52 -5.85 17.40
CA ALA A 137 -2.40 -5.50 18.53
C ALA A 137 -2.87 -4.03 18.51
N ARG A 138 -2.00 -3.08 18.12
CA ARG A 138 -2.39 -1.67 17.92
C ARG A 138 -3.39 -1.51 16.78
N LYS A 139 -3.20 -2.21 15.67
CA LYS A 139 -4.13 -2.19 14.54
C LYS A 139 -5.49 -2.76 14.94
N ASP A 140 -5.49 -3.87 15.67
CA ASP A 140 -6.74 -4.46 16.18
C ASP A 140 -7.44 -3.54 17.18
N LEU A 141 -6.69 -2.85 18.04
CA LEU A 141 -7.26 -1.83 18.92
C LEU A 141 -7.87 -0.67 18.12
N CYS A 142 -7.14 -0.16 17.12
CA CYS A 142 -7.60 0.90 16.23
C CYS A 142 -8.90 0.51 15.51
N ARG A 143 -9.00 -0.72 15.00
CA ARG A 143 -10.23 -1.25 14.36
C ARG A 143 -11.37 -1.38 15.36
N ARG A 144 -11.14 -2.00 16.52
CA ARG A 144 -12.19 -2.21 17.55
C ARG A 144 -12.76 -0.89 18.07
N MET A 145 -11.92 0.14 18.20
CA MET A 145 -12.34 1.46 18.63
C MET A 145 -12.82 2.36 17.49
N ASN A 146 -12.89 1.81 16.29
CA ASN A 146 -13.29 2.54 15.09
C ASN A 146 -12.52 3.87 14.92
N LEU A 147 -11.18 3.81 15.03
CA LEU A 147 -10.31 4.96 14.77
C LEU A 147 -9.86 4.96 13.31
N ALA A 148 -9.67 6.16 12.75
CA ALA A 148 -9.37 6.33 11.33
C ALA A 148 -7.94 5.90 10.96
N ARG A 149 -6.99 6.04 11.91
CA ARG A 149 -5.57 5.79 11.63
C ARG A 149 -4.75 5.55 12.89
N ILE A 150 -3.50 5.11 12.67
CA ILE A 150 -2.44 5.10 13.68
C ILE A 150 -1.34 6.04 13.20
N VAL A 151 -0.91 6.95 14.06
CA VAL A 151 0.25 7.83 13.86
C VAL A 151 1.38 7.40 14.79
N ILE A 152 2.59 7.32 14.28
CA ILE A 152 3.80 7.02 15.05
C ILE A 152 4.95 7.94 14.65
N GLY A 153 5.76 8.34 15.63
CA GLY A 153 7.06 8.96 15.42
C GLY A 153 8.16 7.90 15.51
N GLY A 154 9.00 7.78 14.50
CA GLY A 154 10.07 6.79 14.44
C GLY A 154 11.45 7.43 14.47
N ARG A 155 12.32 7.06 15.42
CA ARG A 155 13.75 7.34 15.34
C ARG A 155 14.36 6.55 14.18
N ILE A 156 15.48 7.04 13.65
CA ILE A 156 16.25 6.36 12.58
C ILE A 156 17.69 6.07 13.06
N PRO A 157 17.87 5.19 14.06
CA PRO A 157 19.13 5.04 14.78
C PRO A 157 20.29 4.51 13.92
N GLY A 158 20.03 3.92 12.79
CA GLY A 158 21.07 3.51 11.83
C GLY A 158 21.71 4.66 11.07
N PHE A 159 21.08 5.84 11.05
CA PHE A 159 21.56 7.00 10.30
C PHE A 159 22.86 7.57 10.89
N GLY A 160 23.05 7.54 12.21
CA GLY A 160 24.25 8.05 12.85
C GLY A 160 25.55 7.35 12.45
N SER A 161 25.46 6.10 11.97
CA SER A 161 26.60 5.31 11.50
C SER A 161 26.91 5.50 10.00
N GLN A 162 26.10 6.28 9.27
CA GLN A 162 26.29 6.52 7.85
C GLN A 162 27.36 7.63 7.61
N PRO A 163 27.93 7.69 6.40
CA PRO A 163 28.81 8.79 6.01
C PRO A 163 28.19 10.17 6.25
N GLU A 164 29.02 11.19 6.52
CA GLU A 164 28.53 12.55 6.81
C GLU A 164 27.84 13.19 5.61
N GLU A 165 28.25 12.82 4.40
CA GLU A 165 27.70 13.31 3.14
C GLU A 165 26.31 12.78 2.84
N MET A 166 25.90 11.67 3.47
CA MET A 166 24.56 11.09 3.28
C MET A 166 23.52 11.95 4.01
N THR A 167 22.54 12.43 3.27
CA THR A 167 21.40 13.16 3.85
C THR A 167 20.42 12.19 4.56
N ALA A 168 19.65 12.70 5.52
CA ALA A 168 18.63 11.92 6.20
C ALA A 168 17.56 11.39 5.22
N ARG A 169 17.24 12.16 4.19
CA ARG A 169 16.31 11.77 3.14
C ARG A 169 16.82 10.59 2.32
N GLU A 170 18.05 10.67 1.83
CA GLU A 170 18.70 9.58 1.09
C GLU A 170 18.81 8.30 1.92
N TYR A 171 19.08 8.45 3.25
CA TYR A 171 19.10 7.32 4.15
C TYR A 171 17.73 6.64 4.25
N VAL A 172 16.68 7.42 4.51
CA VAL A 172 15.30 6.92 4.64
C VAL A 172 14.84 6.26 3.34
N GLU A 173 15.09 6.87 2.18
CA GLU A 173 14.78 6.30 0.86
C GLU A 173 15.47 4.93 0.69
N LYS A 174 16.77 4.82 0.98
CA LYS A 174 17.51 3.54 0.88
C LYS A 174 17.01 2.47 1.86
N VAL A 175 16.52 2.86 3.05
CA VAL A 175 15.92 1.90 3.99
C VAL A 175 14.59 1.39 3.46
N ILE A 176 13.74 2.27 2.91
CA ILE A 176 12.45 1.89 2.33
C ILE A 176 12.67 1.01 1.08
N GLU A 177 13.65 1.32 0.23
CA GLU A 177 14.07 0.51 -0.92
C GLU A 177 14.77 -0.81 -0.54
N ARG A 178 14.94 -1.08 0.78
CA ARG A 178 15.65 -2.26 1.31
C ARG A 178 17.14 -2.34 0.95
N GLY A 179 17.73 -1.24 0.50
CA GLY A 179 19.17 -1.12 0.28
C GLY A 179 19.97 -0.95 1.56
N LEU A 180 19.34 -0.44 2.62
CA LEU A 180 19.89 -0.33 3.96
C LEU A 180 18.90 -0.90 4.99
N TYR A 181 19.42 -1.30 6.14
CA TYR A 181 18.62 -1.75 7.27
C TYR A 181 18.66 -0.73 8.41
N ASP A 182 17.48 -0.30 8.87
CA ASP A 182 17.31 0.45 10.10
C ASP A 182 16.42 -0.35 11.06
N PRO A 183 16.84 -0.57 12.32
CA PRO A 183 16.09 -1.44 13.24
C PRO A 183 14.70 -0.93 13.58
N VAL A 184 14.44 0.36 13.46
CA VAL A 184 13.13 0.98 13.74
C VAL A 184 12.34 1.16 12.46
N LEU A 185 12.86 1.95 11.51
CA LEU A 185 12.14 2.29 10.27
C LEU A 185 11.82 1.05 9.43
N THR A 186 12.79 0.11 9.26
CA THR A 186 12.53 -1.14 8.53
C THR A 186 11.39 -1.94 9.15
N THR A 187 11.32 -1.98 10.50
CA THR A 187 10.24 -2.70 11.19
C THR A 187 8.89 -1.99 10.98
N GLN A 188 8.85 -0.66 11.05
CA GLN A 188 7.63 0.14 10.86
C GLN A 188 7.07 -0.03 9.45
N VAL A 189 7.91 0.13 8.43
CA VAL A 189 7.52 -0.06 7.02
C VAL A 189 7.07 -1.50 6.77
N ALA A 190 7.80 -2.51 7.29
CA ALA A 190 7.40 -3.93 7.18
C ALA A 190 6.06 -4.26 7.87
N ASN A 191 5.58 -3.39 8.77
CA ASN A 191 4.25 -3.47 9.36
C ASN A 191 3.22 -2.57 8.66
N GLY A 192 3.49 -2.09 7.44
CA GLY A 192 2.55 -1.35 6.61
C GLY A 192 2.33 0.11 7.04
N PHE A 193 3.26 0.69 7.80
CA PHE A 193 3.27 2.13 8.03
C PHE A 193 3.95 2.84 6.87
N VAL A 194 3.39 3.96 6.46
CA VAL A 194 3.85 4.76 5.33
C VAL A 194 4.46 6.06 5.83
N LEU A 195 5.59 6.44 5.26
CA LEU A 195 6.27 7.69 5.57
C LEU A 195 5.42 8.87 5.07
N VAL A 196 5.08 9.78 5.98
CA VAL A 196 4.40 11.04 5.69
C VAL A 196 5.41 12.18 5.61
N GLU A 197 6.32 12.23 6.60
CA GLU A 197 7.27 13.31 6.72
C GLU A 197 8.55 12.87 7.43
N LEU A 198 9.66 13.53 7.10
CA LEU A 198 10.93 13.46 7.81
C LEU A 198 11.06 14.69 8.71
N ILE A 199 11.19 14.48 10.03
CA ILE A 199 11.19 15.53 11.04
C ILE A 199 12.63 15.82 11.47
N PRO A 200 13.18 17.00 11.17
CA PRO A 200 14.46 17.43 11.72
C PRO A 200 14.30 17.86 13.19
N ASP A 201 15.38 17.81 13.94
CA ASP A 201 15.48 18.27 15.35
C ASP A 201 14.45 17.68 16.32
N TYR A 202 13.91 16.50 16.00
CA TYR A 202 12.91 15.81 16.84
C TYR A 202 13.48 15.39 18.19
N PHE A 203 14.72 14.86 18.21
CA PHE A 203 15.52 14.56 19.39
C PHE A 203 16.94 15.08 19.20
N PRO A 204 17.22 16.37 19.46
CA PRO A 204 18.54 16.95 19.19
C PRO A 204 19.70 16.25 19.91
N SER A 205 19.45 15.61 21.06
CA SER A 205 20.44 14.83 21.81
C SER A 205 20.68 13.42 21.27
N ASP A 206 19.84 12.95 20.32
CA ASP A 206 19.95 11.60 19.75
C ASP A 206 21.00 11.54 18.64
N LYS A 207 22.23 11.24 19.02
CA LYS A 207 23.34 11.08 18.06
C LYS A 207 23.13 9.92 17.08
N ALA A 208 22.41 8.87 17.48
CA ALA A 208 22.18 7.71 16.65
C ALA A 208 21.28 8.03 15.44
N SER A 209 20.34 8.96 15.59
CA SER A 209 19.48 9.44 14.50
C SER A 209 19.89 10.84 13.99
N ARG A 210 21.02 11.39 14.45
CA ARG A 210 21.44 12.79 14.18
C ARG A 210 20.32 13.80 14.40
N GLY A 211 19.45 13.56 15.40
CA GLY A 211 18.31 14.40 15.73
C GLY A 211 17.05 14.17 14.90
N TYR A 212 17.11 13.38 13.82
CA TYR A 212 15.96 13.16 12.93
C TYR A 212 15.02 12.07 13.43
N ALA A 213 13.75 12.22 13.06
CA ALA A 213 12.72 11.18 13.17
C ALA A 213 11.85 11.16 11.91
N THR A 214 11.07 10.10 11.78
CA THR A 214 10.07 9.94 10.70
C THR A 214 8.67 9.99 11.29
N HIS A 215 7.76 10.73 10.67
CA HIS A 215 6.31 10.62 10.88
C HIS A 215 5.77 9.56 9.93
N LEU A 216 5.18 8.52 10.49
CA LEU A 216 4.57 7.45 9.72
C LEU A 216 3.10 7.25 10.13
N GLU A 217 2.28 6.92 9.15
CA GLU A 217 0.86 6.63 9.36
C GLU A 217 0.48 5.24 8.86
N TRP A 218 -0.46 4.62 9.54
CA TRP A 218 -1.21 3.46 9.07
C TRP A 218 -2.70 3.81 9.04
N THR A 219 -3.37 3.61 7.91
CA THR A 219 -4.79 3.93 7.72
C THR A 219 -5.67 2.73 8.04
N ASN A 220 -6.70 2.92 8.84
CA ASN A 220 -7.73 1.90 9.08
C ASN A 220 -8.76 1.93 7.95
N LEU A 221 -8.69 0.97 7.05
CA LEU A 221 -9.59 0.87 5.89
C LEU A 221 -11.02 0.44 6.28
N ASP A 222 -11.19 -0.09 7.49
CA ASP A 222 -12.49 -0.50 8.03
C ASP A 222 -13.16 0.60 8.89
N PHE A 223 -12.55 1.79 8.95
CA PHE A 223 -13.09 2.92 9.70
C PHE A 223 -14.46 3.34 9.16
N VAL A 224 -15.45 3.36 10.05
CA VAL A 224 -16.80 3.86 9.76
C VAL A 224 -16.99 5.20 10.46
N ARG A 225 -17.20 6.25 9.69
CA ARG A 225 -17.36 7.59 10.23
C ARG A 225 -18.70 7.74 10.95
N ASP A 226 -18.68 8.36 12.14
CA ASP A 226 -19.89 8.83 12.81
C ASP A 226 -20.40 10.11 12.12
N PRO A 227 -21.63 10.11 11.54
CA PRO A 227 -22.20 11.28 10.88
C PRO A 227 -22.41 12.50 11.82
N GLN A 228 -22.43 12.27 13.14
CA GLN A 228 -22.64 13.32 14.14
C GLN A 228 -21.34 14.05 14.53
N ARG A 229 -20.18 13.53 14.19
CA ARG A 229 -18.88 14.21 14.41
C ARG A 229 -18.70 15.37 13.42
N LYS A 230 -18.67 16.60 13.94
CA LYS A 230 -18.67 17.85 13.16
C LYS A 230 -17.38 18.17 12.40
N PHE A 231 -16.25 17.52 12.70
CA PHE A 231 -14.97 17.81 12.06
C PHE A 231 -14.68 16.75 10.99
N MET A 232 -14.73 17.19 9.75
CA MET A 232 -14.61 16.34 8.56
C MET A 232 -13.22 16.49 7.94
N ARG A 233 -12.29 15.57 8.23
CA ARG A 233 -11.20 15.40 7.27
C ARG A 233 -11.78 14.66 6.06
N VAL A 234 -11.68 15.28 4.90
CA VAL A 234 -12.05 14.64 3.64
C VAL A 234 -11.03 13.53 3.37
N SER A 235 -11.50 12.29 3.27
CA SER A 235 -10.65 11.15 2.86
C SER A 235 -10.43 11.23 1.34
N THR A 236 -9.78 12.31 0.92
CA THR A 236 -9.50 12.58 -0.48
C THR A 236 -8.33 11.74 -0.94
N VAL A 237 -8.52 11.05 -2.06
CA VAL A 237 -7.47 10.33 -2.78
C VAL A 237 -7.27 11.02 -4.12
N ARG A 238 -6.06 11.46 -4.40
CA ARG A 238 -5.71 12.05 -5.70
C ARG A 238 -5.24 10.98 -6.66
N LEU A 239 -6.03 10.77 -7.70
CA LEU A 239 -5.82 9.77 -8.73
C LEU A 239 -5.21 10.42 -9.97
N CYS A 240 -4.25 9.76 -10.60
CA CYS A 240 -3.63 10.19 -11.84
C CYS A 240 -3.63 9.05 -12.86
N ALA A 241 -4.20 9.29 -14.05
CA ALA A 241 -4.12 8.40 -15.19
C ALA A 241 -3.21 9.00 -16.26
N VAL A 242 -2.24 8.25 -16.74
CA VAL A 242 -1.32 8.66 -17.80
C VAL A 242 -1.90 8.27 -19.15
N GLN A 243 -2.28 9.23 -19.97
CA GLN A 243 -2.52 8.95 -21.38
C GLN A 243 -1.19 9.00 -22.13
N TYR A 244 -0.65 7.81 -22.39
CA TYR A 244 0.72 7.62 -22.82
C TYR A 244 0.80 7.48 -24.34
N ARG A 245 1.70 8.24 -24.96
CA ARG A 245 1.93 8.12 -26.41
C ARG A 245 3.00 7.09 -26.71
N MET A 246 2.59 6.02 -27.37
CA MET A 246 3.49 5.02 -27.92
C MET A 246 4.33 5.63 -29.04
N ARG A 247 5.63 5.44 -28.95
CA ARG A 247 6.62 5.90 -29.91
C ARG A 247 7.79 4.94 -29.93
N TRP A 248 8.49 4.91 -31.02
CA TRP A 248 9.74 4.15 -31.08
C TRP A 248 10.77 4.72 -30.11
N ILE A 249 11.44 3.84 -29.40
CA ILE A 249 12.58 4.16 -28.53
C ILE A 249 13.67 3.13 -28.71
N ASP A 250 14.93 3.55 -28.57
CA ASP A 250 16.09 2.72 -28.88
C ASP A 250 16.71 2.05 -27.63
N SER A 251 16.33 2.48 -26.42
CA SER A 251 16.95 1.98 -25.21
C SER A 251 16.01 1.95 -24.01
N TRP A 252 16.41 1.17 -23.01
CA TRP A 252 15.74 1.11 -21.71
C TRP A 252 15.83 2.45 -20.95
N GLU A 253 16.93 3.16 -21.05
CA GLU A 253 17.16 4.47 -20.41
C GLU A 253 16.19 5.53 -20.95
N GLU A 254 15.87 5.45 -22.23
CA GLU A 254 14.86 6.32 -22.85
C GLU A 254 13.46 6.02 -22.31
N PHE A 255 13.12 4.73 -22.12
CA PHE A 255 11.88 4.29 -21.48
C PHE A 255 11.79 4.82 -20.03
N GLU A 256 12.87 4.66 -19.24
CA GLU A 256 12.92 5.20 -17.87
C GLU A 256 12.74 6.72 -17.84
N THR A 257 13.36 7.43 -18.75
CA THR A 257 13.26 8.91 -18.84
C THR A 257 11.83 9.35 -19.11
N GLN A 258 11.15 8.71 -20.07
CA GLN A 258 9.76 9.03 -20.40
C GLN A 258 8.82 8.71 -19.23
N CYS A 259 8.94 7.54 -18.63
CA CYS A 259 8.09 7.17 -17.49
C CYS A 259 8.35 8.08 -16.28
N SER A 260 9.62 8.40 -15.99
CA SER A 260 10.00 9.29 -14.88
C SER A 260 9.40 10.68 -15.01
N PHE A 261 9.29 11.22 -16.23
CA PHE A 261 8.65 12.50 -16.49
C PHE A 261 7.20 12.54 -16.00
N PHE A 262 6.41 11.49 -16.30
CA PHE A 262 5.01 11.42 -15.86
C PHE A 262 4.89 11.17 -14.37
N ILE A 263 5.76 10.34 -13.79
CA ILE A 263 5.76 10.08 -12.35
C ILE A 263 6.10 11.35 -11.57
N ASP A 264 7.13 12.09 -12.01
CA ASP A 264 7.52 13.37 -11.39
C ASP A 264 6.39 14.41 -11.47
N ALA A 265 5.78 14.59 -12.64
CA ALA A 265 4.66 15.52 -12.82
C ALA A 265 3.44 15.15 -11.95
N ALA A 266 3.14 13.87 -11.81
CA ALA A 266 2.08 13.38 -10.92
C ALA A 266 2.45 13.61 -9.44
N ALA A 267 3.70 13.37 -9.04
CA ALA A 267 4.18 13.61 -7.69
C ALA A 267 4.17 15.09 -7.31
N GLN A 268 4.57 15.99 -8.24
CA GLN A 268 4.45 17.45 -8.05
C GLN A 268 2.99 17.88 -7.83
N SER A 269 2.05 17.18 -8.45
CA SER A 269 0.61 17.36 -8.23
C SER A 269 0.10 16.66 -6.96
N LYS A 270 0.98 16.05 -6.16
CA LYS A 270 0.65 15.28 -4.94
C LYS A 270 -0.33 14.12 -5.20
N ALA A 271 -0.17 13.41 -6.32
CA ALA A 271 -0.97 12.24 -6.61
C ALA A 271 -0.68 11.11 -5.60
N ASP A 272 -1.72 10.42 -5.15
CA ASP A 272 -1.58 9.22 -4.31
C ASP A 272 -1.35 7.97 -5.15
N PHE A 273 -1.93 7.95 -6.36
CA PHE A 273 -1.78 6.87 -7.34
C PHE A 273 -1.49 7.41 -8.73
N VAL A 274 -0.61 6.71 -9.44
CA VAL A 274 -0.35 6.91 -10.86
C VAL A 274 -0.62 5.61 -11.60
N LEU A 275 -1.49 5.64 -12.61
CA LEU A 275 -1.77 4.51 -13.48
C LEU A 275 -1.14 4.73 -14.86
N PHE A 276 -0.26 3.82 -15.27
CA PHE A 276 0.20 3.67 -16.64
C PHE A 276 -0.69 2.71 -17.43
N PRO A 277 -0.77 2.84 -18.77
CA PRO A 277 -1.58 1.94 -19.58
C PRO A 277 -0.90 0.59 -19.84
N GLU A 278 -1.64 -0.33 -20.45
CA GLU A 278 -1.11 -1.63 -20.87
C GLU A 278 0.00 -1.52 -21.92
N LEU A 279 0.92 -2.49 -21.89
CA LEU A 279 1.85 -2.79 -22.96
C LEU A 279 2.81 -1.64 -23.34
N ILE A 280 3.09 -0.72 -22.42
CA ILE A 280 3.98 0.41 -22.71
C ILE A 280 5.42 -0.03 -23.07
N THR A 281 5.85 -1.21 -22.64
CA THR A 281 7.15 -1.79 -23.00
C THR A 281 7.23 -2.29 -24.43
N ASN A 282 6.09 -2.37 -25.18
CA ASN A 282 6.10 -2.70 -26.59
C ASN A 282 6.91 -1.71 -27.45
N GLN A 283 7.15 -0.50 -26.95
CA GLN A 283 8.07 0.46 -27.57
C GLN A 283 9.50 -0.08 -27.71
N LEU A 284 9.89 -1.00 -26.84
CA LEU A 284 11.22 -1.65 -26.83
C LEU A 284 11.26 -2.89 -27.72
N MET A 285 10.15 -3.24 -28.38
CA MET A 285 10.08 -4.39 -29.28
C MET A 285 10.86 -4.08 -30.57
N GLY A 286 12.17 -4.26 -30.51
CA GLY A 286 13.04 -4.07 -31.65
C GLY A 286 12.58 -4.91 -32.84
N VAL A 287 12.44 -4.26 -34.00
CA VAL A 287 12.00 -4.94 -35.22
C VAL A 287 13.20 -5.54 -35.93
N GLU A 288 13.45 -6.80 -35.69
CA GLU A 288 14.21 -7.62 -36.63
C GLU A 288 13.20 -8.10 -37.69
N PRO A 289 13.38 -7.75 -38.96
CA PRO A 289 12.48 -8.21 -40.03
C PRO A 289 12.39 -9.74 -40.03
N GLY A 290 11.16 -10.27 -39.93
CA GLY A 290 10.90 -11.72 -39.96
C GLY A 290 10.88 -12.39 -38.59
N ARG A 291 11.03 -11.68 -37.48
CA ARG A 291 10.84 -12.24 -36.14
C ARG A 291 9.36 -12.55 -35.89
N ARG A 292 9.08 -13.73 -35.35
CA ARG A 292 7.70 -14.07 -34.96
C ARG A 292 7.25 -13.21 -33.78
N PRO A 293 5.98 -12.72 -33.73
CA PRO A 293 5.47 -11.92 -32.63
C PRO A 293 5.66 -12.58 -31.26
N ALA A 294 5.43 -13.89 -31.15
CA ALA A 294 5.63 -14.65 -29.92
C ALA A 294 7.08 -14.61 -29.40
N ASP A 295 8.09 -14.61 -30.28
CA ASP A 295 9.48 -14.54 -29.88
C ASP A 295 9.86 -13.12 -29.43
N ALA A 296 9.25 -12.10 -30.02
CA ALA A 296 9.45 -10.71 -29.66
C ALA A 296 8.90 -10.39 -28.26
N VAL A 297 7.68 -10.84 -27.93
CA VAL A 297 7.09 -10.61 -26.59
C VAL A 297 7.83 -11.38 -25.50
N ARG A 298 8.39 -12.58 -25.80
CA ARG A 298 9.25 -13.30 -24.85
C ARG A 298 10.56 -12.55 -24.57
N THR A 299 11.09 -11.82 -25.54
CA THR A 299 12.25 -10.94 -25.31
C THR A 299 11.88 -9.78 -24.38
N LEU A 300 10.69 -9.16 -24.55
CA LEU A 300 10.22 -8.15 -23.60
C LEU A 300 10.04 -8.72 -22.18
N ALA A 301 9.61 -9.97 -22.05
CA ALA A 301 9.48 -10.61 -20.76
C ALA A 301 10.83 -10.73 -20.01
N MET A 302 11.96 -10.77 -20.71
CA MET A 302 13.28 -10.76 -20.09
C MET A 302 13.62 -9.41 -19.42
N LEU A 303 12.91 -8.34 -19.77
CA LEU A 303 13.07 -7.01 -19.14
C LEU A 303 12.29 -6.89 -17.83
N THR A 304 11.52 -7.88 -17.41
CA THR A 304 10.74 -7.83 -16.18
C THR A 304 11.57 -7.46 -14.94
N PRO A 305 12.77 -7.99 -14.69
CA PRO A 305 13.57 -7.57 -13.54
C PRO A 305 13.91 -6.08 -13.54
N GLN A 306 14.30 -5.51 -14.69
CA GLN A 306 14.58 -4.08 -14.84
C GLN A 306 13.33 -3.23 -14.65
N TYR A 307 12.20 -3.69 -15.19
CA TYR A 307 10.89 -3.05 -15.03
C TYR A 307 10.46 -2.98 -13.56
N LEU A 308 10.60 -4.08 -12.82
CA LEU A 308 10.27 -4.14 -11.39
C LEU A 308 11.18 -3.22 -10.57
N GLU A 309 12.48 -3.23 -10.83
CA GLU A 309 13.44 -2.37 -10.15
C GLU A 309 13.15 -0.89 -10.39
N PHE A 310 12.95 -0.49 -11.66
CA PHE A 310 12.68 0.89 -12.02
C PHE A 310 11.44 1.45 -11.33
N PHE A 311 10.28 0.79 -11.50
CA PHE A 311 9.03 1.31 -10.93
C PHE A 311 8.98 1.23 -9.40
N SER A 312 9.59 0.22 -8.78
CA SER A 312 9.70 0.14 -7.32
C SER A 312 10.52 1.30 -6.76
N ARG A 313 11.68 1.56 -7.35
CA ARG A 313 12.54 2.68 -6.98
C ARG A 313 11.85 4.03 -7.21
N ALA A 314 11.13 4.18 -8.32
CA ALA A 314 10.37 5.40 -8.62
C ALA A 314 9.23 5.63 -7.61
N ALA A 315 8.47 4.58 -7.24
CA ALA A 315 7.38 4.68 -6.26
C ALA A 315 7.87 5.21 -4.90
N VAL A 316 9.02 4.71 -4.43
CA VAL A 316 9.64 5.16 -3.18
C VAL A 316 10.18 6.60 -3.33
N LYS A 317 10.96 6.85 -4.37
CA LYS A 317 11.61 8.16 -4.62
C LYS A 317 10.61 9.30 -4.70
N TYR A 318 9.51 9.09 -5.42
CA TYR A 318 8.48 10.11 -5.63
C TYR A 318 7.33 10.04 -4.62
N ASN A 319 7.39 9.09 -3.67
CA ASN A 319 6.38 8.85 -2.63
C ASN A 319 4.96 8.73 -3.19
N VAL A 320 4.78 7.90 -4.22
CA VAL A 320 3.52 7.68 -4.93
C VAL A 320 3.31 6.19 -5.19
N ASN A 321 2.07 5.71 -5.06
CA ASN A 321 1.73 4.35 -5.48
C ASN A 321 1.62 4.31 -7.01
N ILE A 322 2.30 3.38 -7.67
CA ILE A 322 2.32 3.29 -9.13
C ILE A 322 1.71 1.96 -9.58
N ILE A 323 0.73 2.01 -10.46
CA ILE A 323 0.33 0.87 -11.27
C ILE A 323 1.06 1.04 -12.61
N GLY A 324 2.10 0.23 -12.84
CA GLY A 324 3.02 0.37 -13.96
C GLY A 324 2.41 0.05 -15.34
N GLY A 325 1.11 -0.22 -15.40
CA GLY A 325 0.45 -0.75 -16.59
C GLY A 325 0.53 -2.27 -16.62
N SER A 326 0.88 -2.87 -17.74
CA SER A 326 1.15 -4.30 -17.83
C SER A 326 2.50 -4.61 -18.49
N GLN A 327 3.11 -5.70 -18.05
CA GLN A 327 4.38 -6.22 -18.54
C GLN A 327 4.23 -7.70 -18.89
N PHE A 328 4.81 -8.12 -20.02
CA PHE A 328 4.97 -9.55 -20.30
C PHE A 328 5.93 -10.17 -19.29
N THR A 329 5.51 -11.26 -18.67
CA THR A 329 6.26 -11.91 -17.61
C THR A 329 6.24 -13.42 -17.79
N LEU A 330 7.40 -14.06 -17.64
CA LEU A 330 7.51 -15.51 -17.63
C LEU A 330 7.15 -16.05 -16.24
N GLY A 331 6.10 -16.86 -16.18
CA GLY A 331 5.67 -17.58 -14.97
C GLY A 331 6.25 -18.99 -14.90
N GLU A 332 5.75 -19.77 -13.93
CA GLU A 332 6.14 -21.16 -13.76
C GLU A 332 5.82 -21.99 -15.01
N GLY A 333 6.73 -22.92 -15.37
CA GLY A 333 6.56 -23.79 -16.54
C GLY A 333 6.68 -23.06 -17.88
N ASP A 334 7.41 -21.93 -17.93
CA ASP A 334 7.63 -21.12 -19.14
C ASP A 334 6.35 -20.50 -19.73
N ARG A 335 5.30 -20.36 -18.90
CA ARG A 335 4.05 -19.69 -19.27
C ARG A 335 4.30 -18.19 -19.46
N LEU A 336 3.78 -17.64 -20.53
CA LEU A 336 3.87 -16.22 -20.83
C LEU A 336 2.59 -15.51 -20.37
N LEU A 337 2.70 -14.60 -19.42
CA LEU A 337 1.58 -13.87 -18.82
C LEU A 337 1.68 -12.38 -19.13
N SER A 338 0.54 -11.70 -19.24
CA SER A 338 0.46 -10.25 -19.13
C SER A 338 0.13 -9.90 -17.69
N VAL A 339 1.06 -9.25 -16.99
CA VAL A 339 0.97 -8.99 -15.55
C VAL A 339 0.97 -7.49 -15.29
N SER A 340 -0.04 -7.01 -14.57
CA SER A 340 -0.04 -5.66 -14.01
C SER A 340 0.58 -5.67 -12.63
N TYR A 341 1.43 -4.69 -12.34
CA TYR A 341 2.13 -4.57 -11.07
C TYR A 341 1.72 -3.31 -10.33
N LEU A 342 1.44 -3.46 -9.03
CA LEU A 342 1.32 -2.35 -8.09
C LEU A 342 2.63 -2.19 -7.34
N PHE A 343 3.26 -1.04 -7.49
CA PHE A 343 4.43 -0.61 -6.75
C PHE A 343 3.99 0.37 -5.69
N ARG A 344 4.03 -0.05 -4.42
CA ARG A 344 3.65 0.83 -3.32
C ARG A 344 4.78 1.77 -2.96
N ARG A 345 4.44 2.92 -2.40
CA ARG A 345 5.41 3.92 -1.91
C ARG A 345 6.25 3.43 -0.72
N ASP A 346 5.92 2.29 -0.14
CA ASP A 346 6.72 1.59 0.89
C ASP A 346 7.72 0.59 0.31
N GLY A 347 7.85 0.52 -1.01
CA GLY A 347 8.75 -0.38 -1.74
C GLY A 347 8.22 -1.81 -1.90
N THR A 348 7.00 -2.12 -1.47
CA THR A 348 6.38 -3.42 -1.71
C THR A 348 5.78 -3.50 -3.12
N ILE A 349 5.80 -4.71 -3.70
CA ILE A 349 5.30 -4.97 -5.05
C ILE A 349 4.22 -6.05 -4.96
N GLU A 350 3.09 -5.81 -5.61
CA GLU A 350 2.03 -6.79 -5.82
C GLU A 350 1.83 -7.01 -7.31
N GLN A 351 1.26 -8.14 -7.67
CA GLN A 351 1.05 -8.50 -9.07
C GLN A 351 -0.37 -8.99 -9.33
N GLN A 352 -0.89 -8.63 -10.50
CA GLN A 352 -2.17 -9.10 -11.02
C GLN A 352 -1.98 -9.64 -12.42
N PRO A 353 -1.84 -10.95 -12.61
CA PRO A 353 -1.92 -11.57 -13.93
C PRO A 353 -3.30 -11.36 -14.53
N ARG A 354 -3.35 -11.03 -15.81
CA ARG A 354 -4.61 -10.87 -16.52
C ARG A 354 -5.34 -12.21 -16.65
N LEU A 355 -6.63 -12.23 -16.31
CA LEU A 355 -7.43 -13.45 -16.22
C LEU A 355 -7.98 -13.90 -17.59
N HIS A 356 -8.33 -12.95 -18.45
CA HIS A 356 -8.84 -13.24 -19.78
C HIS A 356 -7.87 -12.75 -20.85
N VAL A 357 -7.51 -13.62 -21.75
CA VAL A 357 -6.65 -13.36 -22.88
C VAL A 357 -7.51 -13.39 -24.15
N THR A 358 -7.36 -12.39 -25.01
CA THR A 358 -8.10 -12.38 -26.28
C THR A 358 -7.64 -13.50 -27.20
N PRO A 359 -8.52 -14.00 -28.10
CA PRO A 359 -8.12 -15.04 -29.06
C PRO A 359 -6.93 -14.66 -29.95
N GLU A 360 -6.77 -13.36 -30.24
CA GLU A 360 -5.64 -12.86 -31.02
C GLU A 360 -4.33 -12.89 -30.23
N GLU A 361 -4.34 -12.44 -29.00
CA GLU A 361 -3.17 -12.47 -28.11
C GLU A 361 -2.72 -13.92 -27.83
N MET A 362 -3.67 -14.81 -27.61
CA MET A 362 -3.37 -16.25 -27.47
C MET A 362 -2.73 -16.80 -28.75
N ARG A 363 -3.28 -16.45 -29.90
CA ARG A 363 -2.82 -16.97 -31.21
C ARG A 363 -1.47 -16.41 -31.64
N TRP A 364 -1.26 -15.09 -31.48
CA TRP A 364 -0.10 -14.40 -32.04
C TRP A 364 1.05 -14.24 -31.07
N TRP A 365 0.73 -14.03 -29.80
CA TRP A 365 1.75 -13.83 -28.77
C TRP A 365 1.96 -15.06 -27.89
N GLY A 366 1.02 -16.00 -27.86
CA GLY A 366 1.09 -17.19 -27.04
C GLY A 366 0.94 -16.87 -25.55
N LEU A 367 0.05 -15.91 -25.22
CA LEU A 367 -0.26 -15.57 -23.84
C LEU A 367 -1.11 -16.64 -23.17
N ASP A 368 -0.80 -16.89 -21.92
CA ASP A 368 -1.57 -17.72 -21.00
C ASP A 368 -2.45 -16.86 -20.07
N GLU A 369 -3.53 -17.46 -19.57
CA GLU A 369 -4.47 -16.83 -18.64
C GLU A 369 -3.95 -16.91 -17.20
N GLY A 370 -4.22 -15.87 -16.41
CA GLY A 370 -4.07 -15.89 -14.95
C GLY A 370 -5.14 -16.74 -14.27
N SER A 371 -5.01 -16.96 -12.96
CA SER A 371 -5.92 -17.84 -12.20
C SER A 371 -6.51 -17.20 -10.95
N ASP A 372 -6.09 -16.01 -10.56
CA ASP A 372 -6.56 -15.36 -9.33
C ASP A 372 -6.76 -13.86 -9.52
N LEU A 373 -7.74 -13.32 -8.77
CA LEU A 373 -8.06 -11.90 -8.71
C LEU A 373 -7.64 -11.32 -7.38
N GLY A 374 -6.63 -10.44 -7.40
CA GLY A 374 -6.12 -9.75 -6.23
C GLY A 374 -6.93 -8.52 -5.85
N VAL A 375 -7.15 -8.33 -4.55
CA VAL A 375 -7.53 -7.06 -3.95
C VAL A 375 -6.42 -6.65 -2.99
N PHE A 376 -5.83 -5.49 -3.25
CA PHE A 376 -4.60 -5.06 -2.59
C PHE A 376 -4.90 -3.95 -1.58
N GLU A 377 -4.43 -4.12 -0.35
CA GLU A 377 -4.49 -3.06 0.66
C GLU A 377 -3.41 -2.03 0.40
N THR A 378 -3.78 -0.75 0.40
CA THR A 378 -2.85 0.37 0.30
C THR A 378 -3.12 1.38 1.42
N ASP A 379 -2.23 2.33 1.60
CA ASP A 379 -2.42 3.44 2.55
C ASP A 379 -3.59 4.38 2.19
N ARG A 380 -4.17 4.22 0.98
CA ARG A 380 -5.26 5.05 0.44
C ARG A 380 -6.51 4.27 0.05
N GLY A 381 -6.66 3.05 0.53
CA GLY A 381 -7.82 2.22 0.28
C GLY A 381 -7.47 0.86 -0.33
N ARG A 382 -8.47 -0.01 -0.39
CA ARG A 382 -8.36 -1.29 -1.09
C ARG A 382 -8.60 -1.08 -2.56
N ILE A 383 -7.72 -1.61 -3.40
CA ILE A 383 -7.78 -1.47 -4.85
C ILE A 383 -7.77 -2.84 -5.53
N ALA A 384 -8.27 -2.88 -6.78
CA ALA A 384 -8.04 -3.99 -7.69
C ALA A 384 -7.59 -3.49 -9.06
N ILE A 385 -6.91 -4.34 -9.82
CA ILE A 385 -6.44 -4.03 -11.17
C ILE A 385 -7.12 -5.00 -12.13
N LEU A 386 -7.82 -4.43 -13.12
CA LEU A 386 -8.51 -5.18 -14.17
C LEU A 386 -7.97 -4.69 -15.52
N GLY A 387 -7.29 -5.53 -16.29
CA GLY A 387 -6.83 -5.16 -17.63
C GLY A 387 -7.98 -4.86 -18.59
N SER A 388 -7.67 -4.36 -19.77
CA SER A 388 -8.66 -3.91 -20.78
C SER A 388 -9.72 -4.95 -21.11
N TYR A 389 -9.34 -6.24 -21.18
CA TYR A 389 -10.28 -7.30 -21.47
C TYR A 389 -11.00 -7.77 -20.19
N ASP A 390 -10.31 -7.84 -19.07
CA ASP A 390 -10.89 -8.24 -17.78
C ASP A 390 -12.03 -7.32 -17.33
N VAL A 391 -11.92 -6.00 -17.54
CA VAL A 391 -12.97 -5.05 -17.14
C VAL A 391 -14.28 -5.26 -17.90
N GLN A 392 -14.25 -5.97 -19.04
CA GLN A 392 -15.44 -6.26 -19.83
C GLN A 392 -16.32 -7.36 -19.20
N PHE A 393 -15.77 -8.13 -18.24
CA PHE A 393 -16.48 -9.17 -17.49
C PHE A 393 -16.99 -8.59 -16.16
N PRO A 394 -18.32 -8.34 -16.02
CA PRO A 394 -18.88 -7.69 -14.83
C PRO A 394 -18.65 -8.47 -13.54
N GLU A 395 -18.53 -9.78 -13.63
CA GLU A 395 -18.30 -10.68 -12.51
C GLU A 395 -17.01 -10.34 -11.77
N LEU A 396 -15.93 -10.01 -12.48
CA LEU A 396 -14.64 -9.69 -11.86
C LEU A 396 -14.71 -8.43 -11.00
N ALA A 397 -15.31 -7.36 -11.52
CA ALA A 397 -15.49 -6.13 -10.77
C ALA A 397 -16.42 -6.35 -9.55
N ARG A 398 -17.41 -7.22 -9.70
CA ARG A 398 -18.32 -7.60 -8.61
C ARG A 398 -17.58 -8.33 -7.50
N VAL A 399 -16.74 -9.29 -7.84
CA VAL A 399 -15.90 -10.02 -6.87
C VAL A 399 -14.90 -9.08 -6.21
N ALA A 400 -14.21 -8.23 -6.99
CA ALA A 400 -13.27 -7.24 -6.44
C ALA A 400 -13.95 -6.30 -5.43
N ALA A 401 -15.12 -5.75 -5.78
CA ALA A 401 -15.89 -4.90 -4.88
C ALA A 401 -16.40 -5.67 -3.65
N GLY A 402 -16.79 -6.94 -3.81
CA GLY A 402 -17.18 -7.84 -2.71
C GLY A 402 -16.03 -8.08 -1.72
N ARG A 403 -14.81 -8.18 -2.20
CA ARG A 403 -13.58 -8.27 -1.40
C ARG A 403 -13.14 -6.92 -0.82
N GLY A 404 -13.92 -5.85 -1.06
CA GLY A 404 -13.73 -4.54 -0.46
C GLY A 404 -12.94 -3.54 -1.30
N ALA A 405 -12.66 -3.81 -2.58
CA ALA A 405 -12.07 -2.82 -3.46
C ALA A 405 -12.99 -1.59 -3.62
N VAL A 406 -12.44 -0.40 -3.47
CA VAL A 406 -13.13 0.88 -3.61
C VAL A 406 -12.66 1.66 -4.83
N ILE A 407 -11.49 1.30 -5.38
CA ILE A 407 -10.93 1.85 -6.62
C ILE A 407 -10.52 0.69 -7.51
N LEU A 408 -10.96 0.71 -8.77
CA LEU A 408 -10.52 -0.22 -9.80
C LEU A 408 -9.59 0.53 -10.75
N PHE A 409 -8.41 -0.01 -10.99
CA PHE A 409 -7.45 0.51 -11.96
C PHE A 409 -7.52 -0.33 -13.24
N VAL A 410 -7.71 0.34 -14.37
CA VAL A 410 -7.91 -0.28 -15.67
C VAL A 410 -6.86 0.24 -16.65
N PRO A 411 -5.66 -0.36 -16.66
CA PRO A 411 -4.74 -0.15 -17.77
C PRO A 411 -5.33 -0.74 -19.04
N PHE A 412 -5.26 -0.02 -20.16
CA PHE A 412 -5.77 -0.53 -21.42
C PHE A 412 -4.92 -0.11 -22.64
N ALA A 413 -4.98 -0.92 -23.68
CA ALA A 413 -4.52 -0.62 -25.02
C ALA A 413 -5.66 -0.95 -26.00
N SER A 414 -6.00 -0.02 -26.87
CA SER A 414 -7.08 -0.19 -27.84
C SER A 414 -6.60 0.25 -29.22
N GLU A 415 -6.86 -0.56 -30.25
CA GLU A 415 -6.41 -0.29 -31.60
C GLU A 415 -7.20 0.83 -32.28
N ASP A 416 -8.49 0.92 -31.95
CA ASP A 416 -9.41 1.85 -32.60
C ASP A 416 -10.45 2.41 -31.60
N ARG A 417 -11.27 3.33 -32.10
CA ARG A 417 -12.32 3.96 -31.31
C ARG A 417 -13.37 2.95 -30.81
N ALA A 418 -13.69 1.91 -31.57
CA ALA A 418 -14.72 0.95 -31.18
C ALA A 418 -14.22 0.06 -30.01
N ALA A 419 -12.97 -0.40 -30.09
CA ALA A 419 -12.30 -1.12 -29.00
C ALA A 419 -12.23 -0.27 -27.73
N TYR A 420 -11.80 0.98 -27.85
CA TYR A 420 -11.79 1.95 -26.75
C TYR A 420 -13.19 2.13 -26.13
N LEU A 421 -14.24 2.31 -26.92
CA LEU A 421 -15.59 2.52 -26.41
C LEU A 421 -16.12 1.31 -25.63
N ARG A 422 -15.76 0.09 -26.02
CA ARG A 422 -16.08 -1.10 -25.20
C ARG A 422 -15.47 -1.00 -23.81
N VAL A 423 -14.19 -0.67 -23.70
CA VAL A 423 -13.51 -0.50 -22.41
C VAL A 423 -14.15 0.63 -21.61
N ARG A 424 -14.35 1.80 -22.23
CA ARG A 424 -14.94 2.97 -21.56
C ARG A 424 -16.32 2.68 -20.98
N TYR A 425 -17.23 2.11 -21.76
CA TYR A 425 -18.60 1.82 -21.30
C TYR A 425 -18.58 0.77 -20.17
N CYS A 426 -17.70 -0.20 -20.26
CA CYS A 426 -17.52 -1.15 -19.17
C CYS A 426 -17.00 -0.45 -17.91
N CYS A 427 -15.98 0.41 -18.00
CA CYS A 427 -15.46 1.17 -16.85
C CYS A 427 -16.56 1.98 -16.16
N GLN A 428 -17.37 2.72 -16.94
CA GLN A 428 -18.49 3.50 -16.39
C GLN A 428 -19.56 2.60 -15.75
N ALA A 429 -19.90 1.46 -16.38
CA ALA A 429 -20.84 0.51 -15.80
C ALA A 429 -20.31 -0.07 -14.47
N ARG A 430 -19.01 -0.43 -14.38
CA ARG A 430 -18.39 -0.94 -13.15
C ARG A 430 -18.44 0.08 -12.03
N ALA A 431 -18.22 1.37 -12.33
CA ALA A 431 -18.33 2.44 -11.34
C ALA A 431 -19.75 2.54 -10.77
N VAL A 432 -20.76 2.52 -11.63
CA VAL A 432 -22.18 2.69 -11.24
C VAL A 432 -22.72 1.47 -10.51
N GLU A 433 -22.54 0.26 -11.05
CA GLU A 433 -23.16 -0.96 -10.53
C GLU A 433 -22.51 -1.52 -9.25
N ASN A 434 -21.27 -1.10 -8.94
CA ASN A 434 -20.51 -1.58 -7.78
C ASN A 434 -20.25 -0.49 -6.73
N ASP A 435 -20.67 0.75 -6.99
CA ASP A 435 -20.36 1.91 -6.15
C ASP A 435 -18.85 1.98 -5.85
N VAL A 436 -18.04 2.08 -6.92
CA VAL A 436 -16.57 2.19 -6.85
C VAL A 436 -16.07 3.29 -7.77
N PHE A 437 -14.88 3.79 -7.51
CA PHE A 437 -14.16 4.63 -8.49
C PHE A 437 -13.44 3.74 -9.50
N VAL A 438 -13.38 4.20 -10.75
CA VAL A 438 -12.64 3.48 -11.81
C VAL A 438 -11.69 4.45 -12.51
N VAL A 439 -10.41 4.09 -12.55
CA VAL A 439 -9.36 4.85 -13.23
C VAL A 439 -8.95 4.09 -14.48
N ALA A 440 -9.13 4.68 -15.64
CA ALA A 440 -8.77 4.07 -16.92
C ALA A 440 -7.63 4.85 -17.59
N SER A 441 -6.55 4.17 -17.94
CA SER A 441 -5.37 4.74 -18.59
C SER A 441 -5.07 4.00 -19.88
N GLY A 442 -4.96 4.72 -20.99
CA GLY A 442 -4.80 4.15 -22.31
C GLY A 442 -3.62 4.67 -23.11
N THR A 443 -3.16 3.84 -24.05
CA THR A 443 -2.09 4.17 -25.00
C THR A 443 -2.63 4.89 -26.22
N THR A 444 -1.86 5.85 -26.74
CA THR A 444 -2.11 6.58 -28.00
C THR A 444 -0.88 6.48 -28.92
N GLY A 445 -0.96 7.02 -30.12
CA GLY A 445 0.16 6.99 -31.07
C GLY A 445 0.21 5.70 -31.89
N ASN A 446 1.36 5.45 -32.50
CA ASN A 446 1.52 4.32 -33.39
C ASN A 446 2.92 3.70 -33.25
N LEU A 447 2.97 2.37 -33.39
CA LEU A 447 4.21 1.57 -33.50
C LEU A 447 4.15 0.78 -34.81
N PRO A 448 4.40 1.40 -35.97
CA PRO A 448 4.06 0.83 -37.31
C PRO A 448 4.69 -0.53 -37.60
N PHE A 449 5.64 -0.96 -36.82
CA PHE A 449 6.39 -2.20 -37.06
C PHE A 449 6.18 -3.25 -35.96
N VAL A 450 5.27 -2.99 -35.02
CA VAL A 450 4.95 -3.95 -33.95
C VAL A 450 3.66 -4.69 -34.36
N PRO A 451 3.73 -5.95 -34.82
CA PRO A 451 2.55 -6.68 -35.24
C PRO A 451 1.52 -6.80 -34.11
N HIS A 452 0.26 -6.55 -34.43
CA HIS A 452 -0.88 -6.61 -33.48
C HIS A 452 -0.83 -5.60 -32.32
N ALA A 453 0.00 -4.56 -32.43
CA ALA A 453 0.04 -3.41 -31.52
C ALA A 453 0.56 -2.16 -32.27
N ASP A 454 0.18 -2.00 -33.54
CA ASP A 454 0.70 -0.94 -34.41
C ASP A 454 -0.09 0.36 -34.31
N THR A 455 -1.36 0.32 -33.95
CA THR A 455 -2.21 1.50 -33.75
C THR A 455 -2.76 1.57 -32.34
N HIS A 456 -2.92 2.81 -31.83
CA HIS A 456 -3.41 3.05 -30.48
C HIS A 456 -4.39 4.21 -30.45
N TYR A 457 -5.57 3.98 -29.86
CA TYR A 457 -6.60 5.00 -29.66
C TYR A 457 -7.04 5.01 -28.20
N ALA A 458 -6.94 6.14 -27.52
CA ALA A 458 -7.40 6.27 -26.15
C ALA A 458 -8.00 7.65 -25.83
N GLN A 459 -8.87 7.64 -24.83
CA GLN A 459 -9.27 8.76 -24.00
C GLN A 459 -9.32 8.27 -22.56
N SER A 460 -8.26 8.54 -21.80
CA SER A 460 -8.13 8.14 -20.40
C SER A 460 -9.11 8.91 -19.53
N GLY A 461 -9.59 8.30 -18.44
CA GLY A 461 -10.57 8.95 -17.58
C GLY A 461 -10.65 8.37 -16.18
N ILE A 462 -11.25 9.13 -15.29
CA ILE A 462 -11.54 8.78 -13.90
C ILE A 462 -13.06 8.83 -13.73
N PHE A 463 -13.67 7.69 -13.44
CA PHE A 463 -15.12 7.51 -13.40
C PHE A 463 -15.59 7.31 -11.96
N THR A 464 -16.79 7.83 -11.68
CA THR A 464 -17.43 7.78 -10.36
C THR A 464 -18.80 7.09 -10.47
N PRO A 465 -19.40 6.66 -9.37
CA PRO A 465 -20.85 6.43 -9.34
C PRO A 465 -21.61 7.67 -9.81
N ILE A 466 -22.89 7.51 -10.13
CA ILE A 466 -23.78 8.60 -10.56
C ILE A 466 -24.83 8.84 -9.50
N ASP A 467 -24.67 9.91 -8.75
CA ASP A 467 -25.65 10.47 -7.80
C ASP A 467 -25.29 11.93 -7.51
N TYR A 468 -26.13 12.67 -6.76
CA TYR A 468 -25.93 14.09 -6.41
C TYR A 468 -24.56 14.40 -5.78
N ALA A 469 -23.98 13.42 -5.09
CA ALA A 469 -22.71 13.54 -4.41
C ALA A 469 -21.48 13.52 -5.35
N PHE A 470 -21.65 13.02 -6.59
CA PHE A 470 -20.55 12.80 -7.54
C PHE A 470 -20.62 13.74 -8.75
N ALA A 471 -19.66 13.62 -9.65
CA ALA A 471 -19.67 14.33 -10.92
C ALA A 471 -20.97 14.01 -11.68
N ARG A 472 -21.57 15.04 -12.28
CA ARG A 472 -22.91 15.00 -12.87
C ARG A 472 -23.12 13.87 -13.89
N ASP A 473 -22.09 13.57 -14.66
CA ASP A 473 -22.07 12.53 -15.70
C ASP A 473 -21.23 11.29 -15.33
N GLY A 474 -20.83 11.19 -14.04
CA GLY A 474 -19.98 10.10 -13.54
C GLY A 474 -18.53 10.19 -14.03
N ILE A 475 -18.05 11.37 -14.44
CA ILE A 475 -16.70 11.60 -14.95
C ILE A 475 -16.02 12.67 -14.07
N ALA A 476 -15.12 12.24 -13.19
CA ALA A 476 -14.33 13.16 -12.36
C ALA A 476 -13.22 13.86 -13.17
N GLY A 477 -12.73 13.21 -14.21
CA GLY A 477 -11.76 13.80 -15.13
C GLY A 477 -11.58 12.91 -16.37
N GLU A 478 -11.31 13.53 -17.50
CA GLU A 478 -10.98 12.80 -18.74
C GLU A 478 -10.01 13.60 -19.62
N SER A 479 -9.25 12.89 -20.43
CA SER A 479 -8.31 13.48 -21.38
C SER A 479 -8.98 13.89 -22.68
N THR A 480 -8.27 14.70 -23.48
CA THR A 480 -8.59 14.84 -24.90
C THR A 480 -8.19 13.54 -25.63
N PRO A 481 -9.05 13.01 -26.54
CA PRO A 481 -8.71 11.82 -27.30
C PRO A 481 -7.36 11.93 -28.01
N ASN A 482 -6.55 10.91 -27.91
CA ASN A 482 -5.25 10.76 -28.58
C ASN A 482 -4.20 11.84 -28.30
N VAL A 483 -4.38 12.65 -27.25
CA VAL A 483 -3.39 13.64 -26.79
C VAL A 483 -2.64 13.11 -25.56
N GLU A 484 -1.32 13.05 -25.64
CA GLU A 484 -0.49 12.66 -24.50
C GLU A 484 -0.65 13.66 -23.35
N THR A 485 -1.08 13.18 -22.17
CA THR A 485 -1.37 14.04 -21.02
C THR A 485 -1.55 13.24 -19.72
N LEU A 486 -1.65 13.95 -18.62
CA LEU A 486 -2.12 13.42 -17.33
C LEU A 486 -3.56 13.82 -17.09
N VAL A 487 -4.37 12.88 -16.61
CA VAL A 487 -5.70 13.13 -16.06
C VAL A 487 -5.61 13.02 -14.55
N ILE A 488 -5.88 14.10 -13.84
CA ILE A 488 -5.81 14.14 -12.38
C ILE A 488 -7.17 14.54 -11.83
N ALA A 489 -7.66 13.80 -10.84
CA ALA A 489 -8.88 14.12 -10.11
C ALA A 489 -8.78 13.68 -8.65
N ASP A 490 -9.45 14.43 -7.80
CA ASP A 490 -9.64 14.09 -6.39
C ASP A 490 -10.96 13.36 -6.22
N VAL A 491 -10.92 12.23 -5.51
CA VAL A 491 -12.11 11.44 -5.15
C VAL A 491 -12.19 11.28 -3.63
N ASP A 492 -13.40 11.31 -3.08
CA ASP A 492 -13.63 11.20 -1.64
C ASP A 492 -14.16 9.79 -1.29
N LEU A 493 -13.34 8.99 -0.59
CA LEU A 493 -13.71 7.64 -0.17
C LEU A 493 -14.82 7.64 0.89
N ASP A 494 -14.92 8.67 1.72
CA ASP A 494 -16.00 8.76 2.72
C ASP A 494 -17.31 9.13 2.04
N GLN A 495 -17.27 9.94 0.98
CA GLN A 495 -18.43 10.20 0.13
C GLN A 495 -18.94 8.92 -0.53
N LEU A 496 -18.01 8.07 -1.03
CA LEU A 496 -18.36 6.77 -1.61
C LEU A 496 -19.00 5.84 -0.58
N ARG A 497 -18.44 5.76 0.64
CA ARG A 497 -19.00 4.95 1.73
C ARG A 497 -20.39 5.42 2.11
N ARG A 498 -20.58 6.74 2.27
CA ARG A 498 -21.92 7.32 2.58
C ARG A 498 -22.91 7.03 1.47
N HIS A 499 -22.52 7.18 0.21
CA HIS A 499 -23.41 6.90 -0.93
C HIS A 499 -23.94 5.47 -0.92
N ARG A 500 -23.12 4.48 -0.57
CA ARG A 500 -23.54 3.06 -0.47
C ARG A 500 -24.70 2.85 0.51
N TRP A 501 -24.84 3.70 1.55
CA TRP A 501 -25.85 3.56 2.59
C TRP A 501 -26.95 4.63 2.55
N GLU A 502 -26.69 5.80 2.00
CA GLU A 502 -27.55 6.99 2.06
C GLU A 502 -27.90 7.52 0.65
N GLY A 503 -27.38 6.92 -0.41
CA GLY A 503 -27.65 7.33 -1.79
C GLY A 503 -29.12 7.19 -2.17
N ALA A 504 -29.56 7.95 -3.15
CA ALA A 504 -30.92 7.91 -3.67
C ALA A 504 -31.29 6.53 -4.24
N VAL A 505 -30.32 5.83 -4.78
CA VAL A 505 -30.37 4.41 -5.17
C VAL A 505 -29.11 3.73 -4.64
N GLN A 506 -29.24 2.47 -4.21
CA GLN A 506 -28.16 1.73 -3.56
C GLN A 506 -27.89 0.42 -4.28
N PRO A 507 -27.36 0.46 -5.53
CA PRO A 507 -27.24 -0.73 -6.37
C PRO A 507 -26.33 -1.80 -5.76
N TRP A 508 -25.41 -1.44 -4.86
CA TRP A 508 -24.61 -2.39 -4.11
C TRP A 508 -25.40 -3.08 -3.00
N ASN A 509 -26.16 -2.35 -2.17
CA ASN A 509 -26.85 -2.87 -0.99
C ASN A 509 -28.18 -3.55 -1.32
N ASP A 510 -28.91 -3.07 -2.35
CA ASP A 510 -30.22 -3.57 -2.74
C ASP A 510 -30.17 -4.88 -3.53
N ARG A 511 -28.98 -5.45 -3.72
CA ARG A 511 -28.84 -6.75 -4.40
C ARG A 511 -29.58 -7.85 -3.65
N ARG A 512 -30.36 -8.60 -4.39
CA ARG A 512 -31.09 -9.75 -3.83
C ARG A 512 -30.22 -11.00 -3.82
N THR A 513 -29.17 -10.99 -2.97
CA THR A 513 -28.16 -12.07 -2.88
C THR A 513 -28.75 -13.44 -2.52
N GLN A 514 -29.97 -13.47 -1.97
CA GLN A 514 -30.74 -14.69 -1.77
C GLN A 514 -31.29 -15.31 -3.08
N LEU A 515 -31.36 -14.53 -4.18
CA LEU A 515 -31.87 -14.99 -5.47
C LEU A 515 -30.75 -15.21 -6.51
N TYR A 516 -29.72 -14.37 -6.47
CA TYR A 516 -28.61 -14.41 -7.42
C TYR A 516 -27.32 -13.93 -6.77
N GLY A 517 -26.18 -14.35 -7.32
CA GLY A 517 -24.85 -13.95 -6.86
C GLY A 517 -23.78 -14.44 -7.82
N VAL A 518 -22.57 -13.96 -7.64
CA VAL A 518 -21.39 -14.44 -8.32
C VAL A 518 -20.68 -15.45 -7.42
N ILE A 519 -20.23 -16.57 -7.99
CA ILE A 519 -19.43 -17.56 -7.30
C ILE A 519 -18.01 -17.49 -7.87
N TRP A 520 -17.06 -17.18 -7.02
CA TRP A 520 -15.64 -17.31 -7.32
C TRP A 520 -15.13 -18.67 -6.84
N ARG A 521 -14.42 -19.40 -7.72
CA ARG A 521 -13.80 -20.69 -7.37
C ARG A 521 -12.30 -20.51 -7.24
N ASN A 522 -11.82 -20.69 -6.03
CA ASN A 522 -10.39 -20.62 -5.75
C ASN A 522 -9.65 -21.87 -6.28
N PRO A 523 -8.33 -21.77 -6.53
CA PRO A 523 -7.53 -22.93 -6.98
C PRO A 523 -7.54 -24.12 -6.02
N ASP A 524 -7.79 -23.91 -4.73
CA ASP A 524 -7.93 -24.96 -3.70
C ASP A 524 -9.30 -25.65 -3.70
N GLY A 525 -10.22 -25.23 -4.59
CA GLY A 525 -11.58 -25.74 -4.72
C GLY A 525 -12.58 -25.10 -3.77
N SER A 526 -12.18 -24.15 -2.93
CA SER A 526 -13.12 -23.36 -2.11
C SER A 526 -13.93 -22.38 -2.97
N GLU A 527 -15.16 -22.09 -2.54
CA GLU A 527 -16.06 -21.15 -3.21
C GLU A 527 -16.32 -19.94 -2.33
N GLU A 528 -16.21 -18.76 -2.92
CA GLU A 528 -16.59 -17.48 -2.35
C GLU A 528 -17.82 -16.95 -3.09
N ARG A 529 -18.81 -16.45 -2.36
CA ARG A 529 -20.03 -15.85 -2.92
C ARG A 529 -20.10 -14.35 -2.62
N THR A 530 -20.39 -13.56 -3.65
CA THR A 530 -20.55 -12.11 -3.54
C THR A 530 -21.95 -11.65 -3.93
#